data_f0b1b08fdfebb8c78ad47c3a8a6d34c7
#
_entry.id   f0b1b08fdfebb8c78ad47c3a8a6d34c7
#
_cell.length_a   1.000
_cell.length_b   1.000
_cell.length_c   1.000
_cell.angle_alpha   90.00
_cell.angle_beta   90.00
_cell.angle_gamma   90.00
#
_symmetry.space_group_name_H-M   'P 1'
#
loop_
_entity.id
_entity.type
_entity.pdbx_description
1 polymer ?
#
loop_
_entity_poly.entity_id
_entity_poly.type
_entity_poly.pdbx_seq_one_letter_code
_entity_poly.pdbx_strand_id
1 'polypeptide(L)'
;MSFDALICPTCGSDVKQYRNPFPTVDIIIEINDGIILIERKNPPFGWALPGGFVDYGESLEDAAIREAREETSLEVHDLRLLGCYSDPGRDSRMHTISAVYIGTGVGIPSAADDAINLASFRLDSLPKQLCFDHARVLKDYSDFKPKNGSCQSITQLPVVILL
;
A
#
# COMPACT_ATOMS: atom_id res chain seq x y z
N MET A 1 0.63 -1.32 26.26
CA MET A 1 -0.59 -1.31 25.44
C MET A 1 -1.44 -0.15 25.90
N SER A 2 -1.83 0.77 25.00
CA SER A 2 -2.79 1.83 25.32
C SER A 2 -4.21 1.30 25.10
N PHE A 3 -5.15 1.69 25.95
CA PHE A 3 -6.56 1.39 25.80
C PHE A 3 -7.37 2.60 26.23
N ASP A 4 -8.52 2.80 25.59
CA ASP A 4 -9.51 3.77 26.00
C ASP A 4 -10.55 3.07 26.89
N ALA A 5 -10.97 3.71 27.96
CA ALA A 5 -12.09 3.25 28.75
C ALA A 5 -13.37 3.76 28.09
N LEU A 6 -14.22 2.83 27.66
CA LEU A 6 -15.55 3.14 27.15
C LEU A 6 -16.58 2.65 28.19
N ILE A 7 -17.71 3.35 28.27
CA ILE A 7 -18.81 2.91 29.10
C ILE A 7 -19.80 2.11 28.23
N CYS A 8 -20.10 0.90 28.65
CA CYS A 8 -21.11 0.09 27.98
C CYS A 8 -22.47 0.79 28.02
N PRO A 9 -23.09 1.09 26.87
CA PRO A 9 -24.37 1.81 26.85
C PRO A 9 -25.53 1.01 27.42
N THR A 10 -25.39 -0.31 27.57
CA THR A 10 -26.43 -1.19 28.09
C THR A 10 -26.39 -1.38 29.60
N CYS A 11 -25.21 -1.51 30.20
CA CYS A 11 -25.06 -1.83 31.61
C CYS A 11 -24.22 -0.85 32.44
N GLY A 12 -23.61 0.16 31.78
CA GLY A 12 -22.79 1.17 32.44
C GLY A 12 -21.41 0.68 32.92
N SER A 13 -21.02 -0.55 32.61
CA SER A 13 -19.73 -1.09 33.03
C SER A 13 -18.60 -0.55 32.14
N ASP A 14 -17.38 -0.44 32.70
CA ASP A 14 -16.19 -0.09 31.93
C ASP A 14 -15.83 -1.19 30.92
N VAL A 15 -15.63 -0.79 29.68
CA VAL A 15 -15.15 -1.65 28.58
C VAL A 15 -13.79 -1.15 28.14
N LYS A 16 -12.80 -2.04 28.09
CA LYS A 16 -11.47 -1.72 27.58
C LYS A 16 -11.46 -1.89 26.07
N GLN A 17 -11.19 -0.81 25.34
CA GLN A 17 -10.92 -0.86 23.90
C GLN A 17 -9.43 -0.67 23.68
N TYR A 18 -8.78 -1.65 23.06
CA TYR A 18 -7.37 -1.51 22.63
C TYR A 18 -7.30 -0.63 21.40
N ARG A 19 -6.38 0.35 21.44
CA ARG A 19 -6.06 1.18 20.26
C ARG A 19 -4.82 0.60 19.59
N ASN A 20 -5.03 -0.04 18.45
CA ASN A 20 -3.96 -0.53 17.59
C ASN A 20 -3.93 0.30 16.29
N PRO A 21 -2.76 0.47 15.66
CA PRO A 21 -2.72 0.95 14.30
C PRO A 21 -3.51 0.04 13.38
N PHE A 22 -4.15 0.61 12.36
CA PHE A 22 -4.89 -0.17 11.37
C PHE A 22 -3.92 -0.73 10.33
N PRO A 23 -3.96 -2.05 10.05
CA PRO A 23 -3.19 -2.64 8.97
C PRO A 23 -3.75 -2.19 7.62
N THR A 24 -2.87 -1.76 6.74
CA THR A 24 -3.17 -1.40 5.35
C THR A 24 -2.13 -2.00 4.42
N VAL A 25 -2.44 -2.03 3.15
CA VAL A 25 -1.52 -2.36 2.07
C VAL A 25 -1.53 -1.24 1.05
N ASP A 26 -0.39 -0.98 0.44
CA ASP A 26 -0.26 -0.18 -0.78
C ASP A 26 0.52 -1.01 -1.81
N ILE A 27 0.26 -0.81 -3.09
CA ILE A 27 0.93 -1.59 -4.12
C ILE A 27 1.45 -0.70 -5.26
N ILE A 28 2.72 -0.88 -5.59
CA ILE A 28 3.37 -0.31 -6.77
C ILE A 28 3.19 -1.29 -7.92
N ILE A 29 2.20 -1.02 -8.77
CA ILE A 29 1.89 -1.86 -9.93
C ILE A 29 2.74 -1.38 -11.10
N GLU A 30 3.75 -2.17 -11.45
CA GLU A 30 4.58 -1.94 -12.64
C GLU A 30 3.82 -2.38 -13.89
N ILE A 31 3.69 -1.47 -14.85
CA ILE A 31 3.11 -1.79 -16.16
C ILE A 31 3.84 -1.04 -17.27
N ASN A 32 4.31 -1.73 -18.29
CA ASN A 32 5.19 -1.16 -19.32
C ASN A 32 6.41 -0.47 -18.68
N ASP A 33 6.62 0.83 -18.98
CA ASP A 33 7.73 1.63 -18.42
C ASP A 33 7.29 2.54 -17.25
N GLY A 34 6.12 2.32 -16.68
CA GLY A 34 5.54 3.16 -15.64
C GLY A 34 4.98 2.39 -14.45
N ILE A 35 4.40 3.15 -13.54
CA ILE A 35 3.65 2.65 -12.38
C ILE A 35 2.23 3.20 -12.43
N ILE A 36 1.28 2.43 -11.91
CA ILE A 36 -0.11 2.87 -11.82
C ILE A 36 -0.31 3.71 -10.56
N LEU A 37 -0.92 4.87 -10.73
CA LEU A 37 -1.50 5.66 -9.64
C LEU A 37 -2.99 5.85 -9.90
N ILE A 38 -3.75 5.97 -8.82
CA ILE A 38 -5.17 6.30 -8.82
C ILE A 38 -5.38 7.72 -8.33
N GLU A 39 -6.36 8.42 -8.87
CA GLU A 39 -6.87 9.68 -8.33
C GLU A 39 -8.00 9.39 -7.36
N ARG A 40 -7.83 9.78 -6.11
CA ARG A 40 -8.74 9.42 -5.02
C ARG A 40 -10.08 10.17 -5.08
N LYS A 41 -11.16 9.42 -4.91
CA LYS A 41 -12.54 9.94 -4.77
C LYS A 41 -12.80 10.55 -3.40
N ASN A 42 -12.13 10.02 -2.36
CA ASN A 42 -12.31 10.40 -0.97
C ASN A 42 -11.08 11.10 -0.39
N PRO A 43 -11.23 12.00 0.60
CA PRO A 43 -10.09 12.63 1.28
C PRO A 43 -9.09 11.62 1.88
N PRO A 44 -7.80 11.95 1.83
CA PRO A 44 -7.19 13.10 1.18
C PRO A 44 -7.28 12.98 -0.35
N PHE A 45 -7.61 14.10 -1.02
CA PHE A 45 -7.70 14.14 -2.48
C PHE A 45 -6.32 14.27 -3.12
N GLY A 46 -6.14 13.62 -4.25
CA GLY A 46 -4.90 13.61 -5.03
C GLY A 46 -4.57 12.21 -5.52
N TRP A 47 -3.37 12.05 -6.02
CA TRP A 47 -2.88 10.79 -6.55
C TRP A 47 -2.30 9.90 -5.45
N ALA A 48 -2.57 8.61 -5.52
CA ALA A 48 -2.10 7.62 -4.54
C ALA A 48 -1.67 6.32 -5.25
N LEU A 49 -0.88 5.52 -4.56
CA LEU A 49 -0.75 4.11 -4.89
C LEU A 49 -2.10 3.43 -4.66
N PRO A 50 -2.49 2.44 -5.48
CA PRO A 50 -3.61 1.56 -5.15
C PRO A 50 -3.37 0.88 -3.81
N GLY A 51 -4.43 0.71 -3.02
CA GLY A 51 -4.34 0.09 -1.72
C GLY A 51 -5.42 0.50 -0.74
N GLY A 52 -5.54 -0.26 0.34
CA GLY A 52 -6.58 -0.07 1.33
C GLY A 52 -6.37 -0.84 2.63
N PHE A 53 -7.44 -1.04 3.36
CA PHE A 53 -7.42 -1.78 4.62
C PHE A 53 -7.36 -3.28 4.38
N VAL A 54 -6.67 -3.97 5.28
CA VAL A 54 -6.66 -5.43 5.32
C VAL A 54 -7.90 -5.92 6.02
N ASP A 55 -8.65 -6.80 5.39
CA ASP A 55 -9.85 -7.40 5.96
C ASP A 55 -9.52 -8.46 7.02
N TYR A 56 -10.44 -8.67 7.98
CA TYR A 56 -10.25 -9.68 9.00
C TYR A 56 -10.19 -11.08 8.38
N GLY A 57 -9.07 -11.79 8.63
CA GLY A 57 -8.85 -13.13 8.09
C GLY A 57 -8.15 -13.16 6.73
N GLU A 58 -7.78 -12.00 6.18
CA GLU A 58 -7.05 -11.84 4.93
C GLU A 58 -5.53 -11.72 5.19
N SER A 59 -4.71 -12.26 4.31
CA SER A 59 -3.26 -12.01 4.32
C SER A 59 -2.95 -10.65 3.70
N LEU A 60 -1.77 -10.09 4.00
CA LEU A 60 -1.35 -8.81 3.40
C LEU A 60 -1.19 -8.93 1.88
N GLU A 61 -0.72 -10.09 1.41
CA GLU A 61 -0.56 -10.40 -0.01
C GLU A 61 -1.91 -10.47 -0.73
N ASP A 62 -2.89 -11.15 -0.14
CA ASP A 62 -4.25 -11.25 -0.70
C ASP A 62 -4.92 -9.88 -0.72
N ALA A 63 -4.78 -9.08 0.34
CA ALA A 63 -5.27 -7.71 0.41
C ALA A 63 -4.68 -6.85 -0.72
N ALA A 64 -3.36 -6.92 -0.96
CA ALA A 64 -2.72 -6.15 -2.01
C ALA A 64 -3.23 -6.54 -3.41
N ILE A 65 -3.45 -7.84 -3.65
CA ILE A 65 -4.00 -8.33 -4.93
C ILE A 65 -5.46 -7.90 -5.10
N ARG A 66 -6.27 -8.01 -4.04
CA ARG A 66 -7.67 -7.59 -4.04
C ARG A 66 -7.81 -6.11 -4.34
N GLU A 67 -7.12 -5.24 -3.58
CA GLU A 67 -7.15 -3.79 -3.76
C GLU A 67 -6.67 -3.38 -5.17
N ALA A 68 -5.58 -3.97 -5.66
CA ALA A 68 -5.12 -3.74 -7.03
C ALA A 68 -6.22 -4.03 -8.06
N ARG A 69 -6.92 -5.16 -7.91
CA ARG A 69 -7.99 -5.56 -8.80
C ARG A 69 -9.22 -4.66 -8.69
N GLU A 70 -9.63 -4.32 -7.47
CA GLU A 70 -10.81 -3.49 -7.19
C GLU A 70 -10.64 -2.07 -7.73
N GLU A 71 -9.48 -1.44 -7.49
CA GLU A 71 -9.25 -0.05 -7.88
C GLU A 71 -8.75 0.13 -9.32
N THR A 72 -8.10 -0.90 -9.90
CA THR A 72 -7.41 -0.75 -11.20
C THR A 72 -7.86 -1.73 -12.28
N SER A 73 -8.65 -2.76 -11.94
CA SER A 73 -9.04 -3.88 -12.81
C SER A 73 -7.85 -4.69 -13.36
N LEU A 74 -6.66 -4.56 -12.77
CA LEU A 74 -5.47 -5.31 -13.16
C LEU A 74 -5.33 -6.58 -12.34
N GLU A 75 -4.86 -7.65 -12.97
CA GLU A 75 -4.29 -8.79 -12.28
C GLU A 75 -2.82 -8.47 -11.96
N VAL A 76 -2.37 -8.84 -10.75
CA VAL A 76 -1.00 -8.55 -10.31
C VAL A 76 -0.26 -9.85 -10.02
N HIS A 77 0.97 -9.93 -10.53
CA HIS A 77 1.87 -11.06 -10.37
C HIS A 77 3.22 -10.63 -9.80
N ASP A 78 4.06 -11.60 -9.42
CA ASP A 78 5.43 -11.39 -8.93
C ASP A 78 5.51 -10.44 -7.72
N LEU A 79 4.55 -10.58 -6.79
CA LEU A 79 4.43 -9.71 -5.63
C LEU A 79 5.68 -9.82 -4.75
N ARG A 80 6.27 -8.67 -4.43
CA ARG A 80 7.46 -8.55 -3.57
C ARG A 80 7.27 -7.44 -2.56
N LEU A 81 7.54 -7.69 -1.30
CA LEU A 81 7.48 -6.66 -0.26
C LEU A 81 8.62 -5.63 -0.48
N LEU A 82 8.26 -4.36 -0.60
CA LEU A 82 9.21 -3.24 -0.57
C LEU A 82 9.60 -2.90 0.88
N GLY A 83 8.60 -2.79 1.76
CA GLY A 83 8.80 -2.46 3.17
C GLY A 83 7.51 -2.14 3.90
N CYS A 84 7.64 -1.86 5.21
CA CYS A 84 6.55 -1.37 6.04
C CYS A 84 6.71 0.11 6.37
N TYR A 85 5.63 0.86 6.23
CA TYR A 85 5.57 2.30 6.49
C TYR A 85 4.58 2.54 7.63
N SER A 86 5.10 2.97 8.78
CA SER A 86 4.33 2.99 10.03
C SER A 86 4.46 4.30 10.82
N ASP A 87 4.93 5.37 10.20
CA ASP A 87 4.96 6.68 10.86
C ASP A 87 3.54 7.08 11.28
N PRO A 88 3.30 7.45 12.57
CA PRO A 88 1.96 7.82 13.02
C PRO A 88 1.34 9.00 12.27
N GLY A 89 2.17 9.83 11.63
CA GLY A 89 1.73 10.98 10.85
C GLY A 89 1.52 10.69 9.36
N ARG A 90 1.73 9.44 8.89
CA ARG A 90 1.62 9.11 7.47
C ARG A 90 0.20 9.29 6.90
N ASP A 91 -0.81 9.07 7.73
CA ASP A 91 -2.21 9.31 7.42
C ASP A 91 -2.82 10.23 8.47
N SER A 92 -3.27 11.41 8.07
CA SER A 92 -3.84 12.41 8.98
C SER A 92 -5.17 11.98 9.61
N ARG A 93 -5.83 10.96 9.09
CA ARG A 93 -7.13 10.48 9.56
C ARG A 93 -6.98 9.53 10.75
N MET A 94 -5.96 8.68 10.74
CA MET A 94 -5.72 7.66 11.75
C MET A 94 -4.32 7.05 11.63
N HIS A 95 -3.86 6.40 12.72
CA HIS A 95 -2.58 5.69 12.67
C HIS A 95 -2.73 4.38 11.88
N THR A 96 -2.07 4.29 10.75
CA THR A 96 -2.01 3.09 9.90
C THR A 96 -0.60 2.51 9.85
N ILE A 97 -0.49 1.21 9.60
CA ILE A 97 0.76 0.53 9.23
C ILE A 97 0.53 -0.08 7.87
N SER A 98 1.23 0.39 6.85
CA SER A 98 1.10 -0.13 5.50
C SER A 98 2.27 -1.02 5.11
N ALA A 99 1.95 -2.23 4.67
CA ALA A 99 2.87 -3.07 3.94
C ALA A 99 2.81 -2.68 2.46
N VAL A 100 3.92 -2.20 1.93
CA VAL A 100 3.99 -1.77 0.52
C VAL A 100 4.61 -2.87 -0.31
N TYR A 101 3.86 -3.31 -1.33
CA TYR A 101 4.29 -4.32 -2.27
C TYR A 101 4.64 -3.72 -3.63
N ILE A 102 5.46 -4.44 -4.39
CA ILE A 102 5.75 -4.21 -5.80
C ILE A 102 5.22 -5.42 -6.55
N GLY A 103 4.52 -5.20 -7.66
CA GLY A 103 4.03 -6.29 -8.50
C GLY A 103 3.91 -5.88 -9.95
N THR A 104 3.87 -6.85 -10.84
CA THR A 104 3.70 -6.66 -12.29
C THR A 104 2.22 -6.72 -12.64
N GLY A 105 1.70 -5.64 -13.22
CA GLY A 105 0.31 -5.55 -13.67
C GLY A 105 0.10 -6.16 -15.04
N VAL A 106 -0.97 -6.94 -15.19
CA VAL A 106 -1.41 -7.54 -16.46
C VAL A 106 -2.87 -7.21 -16.71
N GLY A 107 -3.19 -6.80 -17.92
CA GLY A 107 -4.54 -6.42 -18.32
C GLY A 107 -4.64 -4.99 -18.85
N ILE A 108 -5.86 -4.51 -18.99
CA ILE A 108 -6.18 -3.13 -19.39
C ILE A 108 -6.60 -2.36 -18.13
N PRO A 109 -5.80 -1.37 -17.68
CA PRO A 109 -6.13 -0.63 -16.48
C PRO A 109 -7.41 0.20 -16.64
N SER A 110 -8.28 0.13 -15.66
CA SER A 110 -9.53 0.90 -15.60
C SER A 110 -9.81 1.31 -14.16
N ALA A 111 -10.06 2.60 -13.96
CA ALA A 111 -10.42 3.12 -12.63
C ALA A 111 -11.76 2.55 -12.17
N ALA A 112 -11.84 2.08 -10.94
CA ALA A 112 -13.03 1.53 -10.33
C ALA A 112 -13.04 1.81 -8.82
N ASP A 113 -14.13 1.47 -8.14
CA ASP A 113 -14.34 1.65 -6.71
C ASP A 113 -14.03 3.08 -6.22
N ASP A 114 -13.01 3.24 -5.39
CA ASP A 114 -12.60 4.53 -4.79
C ASP A 114 -11.72 5.40 -5.71
N ALA A 115 -11.38 4.93 -6.92
CA ALA A 115 -10.64 5.67 -7.93
C ALA A 115 -11.59 6.45 -8.87
N ILE A 116 -11.43 7.79 -8.95
CA ILE A 116 -12.12 8.60 -9.96
C ILE A 116 -11.44 8.47 -11.31
N ASN A 117 -10.11 8.32 -11.28
CA ASN A 117 -9.26 8.27 -12.44
C ASN A 117 -8.05 7.36 -12.16
N LEU A 118 -7.42 6.89 -13.21
CA LEU A 118 -6.24 6.06 -13.14
C LEU A 118 -5.30 6.46 -14.28
N ALA A 119 -4.00 6.51 -13.99
CA ALA A 119 -3.00 6.76 -15.01
C ALA A 119 -1.69 6.04 -14.72
N SER A 120 -0.95 5.73 -15.78
CA SER A 120 0.41 5.26 -15.69
C SER A 120 1.38 6.44 -15.68
N PHE A 121 2.28 6.48 -14.72
CA PHE A 121 3.30 7.52 -14.55
C PHE A 121 4.69 6.93 -14.59
N ARG A 122 5.61 7.60 -15.26
CA ARG A 122 7.04 7.32 -15.13
C ARG A 122 7.55 7.93 -13.82
N LEU A 123 8.57 7.33 -13.22
CA LEU A 123 9.17 7.83 -11.97
C LEU A 123 9.77 9.24 -12.08
N ASP A 124 10.18 9.65 -13.30
CA ASP A 124 10.73 10.98 -13.57
C ASP A 124 9.64 12.05 -13.82
N SER A 125 8.37 11.66 -13.89
CA SER A 125 7.24 12.54 -14.20
C SER A 125 6.02 12.29 -13.32
N LEU A 126 6.25 12.07 -12.04
CA LEU A 126 5.18 11.85 -11.04
C LEU A 126 4.31 13.11 -10.84
N PRO A 127 3.04 12.94 -10.50
CA PRO A 127 2.16 14.06 -10.20
C PRO A 127 2.64 14.80 -8.94
N LYS A 128 2.42 16.12 -8.91
CA LYS A 128 2.89 16.97 -7.79
C LYS A 128 2.15 16.68 -6.48
N GLN A 129 0.90 16.27 -6.55
CA GLN A 129 0.05 16.04 -5.39
C GLN A 129 -0.11 14.54 -5.16
N LEU A 130 0.82 13.98 -4.40
CA LEU A 130 0.73 12.62 -3.88
C LEU A 130 0.13 12.64 -2.48
N CYS A 131 -0.78 11.69 -2.22
CA CYS A 131 -1.41 11.51 -0.92
C CYS A 131 -0.48 10.76 0.04
N PHE A 132 -0.77 10.89 1.33
CA PHE A 132 -0.05 10.18 2.39
C PHE A 132 1.46 10.44 2.34
N ASP A 133 2.22 9.41 2.66
CA ASP A 133 3.69 9.38 2.53
C ASP A 133 4.15 8.74 1.21
N HIS A 134 3.28 8.64 0.19
CA HIS A 134 3.58 7.93 -1.07
C HIS A 134 4.73 8.56 -1.84
N ALA A 135 5.01 9.85 -1.68
CA ALA A 135 6.21 10.47 -2.24
C ALA A 135 7.49 9.83 -1.67
N ARG A 136 7.51 9.51 -0.36
CA ARG A 136 8.61 8.80 0.30
C ARG A 136 8.69 7.37 -0.19
N VAL A 137 7.56 6.67 -0.23
CA VAL A 137 7.48 5.28 -0.73
C VAL A 137 8.06 5.16 -2.13
N LEU A 138 7.66 6.05 -3.04
CA LEU A 138 8.13 6.05 -4.43
C LEU A 138 9.60 6.43 -4.57
N LYS A 139 10.11 7.26 -3.67
CA LYS A 139 11.54 7.54 -3.60
C LYS A 139 12.31 6.29 -3.17
N ASP A 140 11.88 5.61 -2.11
CA ASP A 140 12.52 4.38 -1.63
C ASP A 140 12.47 3.27 -2.70
N TYR A 141 11.35 3.16 -3.43
CA TYR A 141 11.24 2.27 -4.58
C TYR A 141 12.23 2.62 -5.70
N SER A 142 12.38 3.90 -6.03
CA SER A 142 13.37 4.35 -7.04
C SER A 142 14.80 4.00 -6.64
N ASP A 143 15.10 4.09 -5.34
CA ASP A 143 16.42 3.74 -4.80
C ASP A 143 16.65 2.21 -4.77
N PHE A 144 15.55 1.43 -4.58
CA PHE A 144 15.56 -0.04 -4.59
C PHE A 144 15.71 -0.61 -6.01
N LYS A 145 15.14 0.05 -7.03
CA LYS A 145 15.23 -0.41 -8.42
C LYS A 145 16.68 -0.33 -8.89
N PRO A 146 17.31 -1.42 -9.37
CA PRO A 146 18.70 -1.40 -9.80
C PRO A 146 18.90 -0.33 -10.88
N LYS A 147 19.81 0.60 -10.63
CA LYS A 147 20.25 1.61 -11.61
C LYS A 147 20.96 0.88 -12.74
N ASN A 148 20.30 0.76 -13.88
CA ASN A 148 20.76 0.14 -15.12
C ASN A 148 20.51 -1.37 -15.29
N GLY A 149 19.76 -1.69 -16.32
CA GLY A 149 19.44 -2.92 -16.97
C GLY A 149 20.52 -4.01 -17.10
N SER A 150 21.01 -4.53 -15.99
CA SER A 150 21.67 -5.81 -15.94
C SER A 150 20.88 -6.72 -15.00
N CYS A 151 20.16 -7.66 -15.59
CA CYS A 151 19.59 -8.80 -14.90
C CYS A 151 20.74 -9.59 -14.25
N GLN A 152 21.08 -9.26 -13.02
CA GLN A 152 21.86 -10.17 -12.19
C GLN A 152 20.85 -11.06 -11.46
N SER A 153 20.79 -12.33 -11.88
CA SER A 153 20.14 -13.39 -11.13
C SER A 153 20.58 -13.30 -9.66
N ILE A 154 19.64 -12.96 -8.79
CA ILE A 154 19.87 -12.95 -7.35
C ILE A 154 20.01 -14.42 -6.93
N THR A 155 21.25 -14.86 -6.85
CA THR A 155 21.62 -16.09 -6.18
C THR A 155 21.26 -15.92 -4.71
N GLN A 156 20.45 -16.84 -4.20
CA GLN A 156 19.93 -16.94 -2.84
C GLN A 156 20.91 -16.43 -1.77
N LEU A 157 20.47 -15.41 -1.01
CA LEU A 157 21.12 -15.11 0.26
C LEU A 157 20.89 -16.29 1.21
N PRO A 158 21.92 -16.77 1.92
CA PRO A 158 21.72 -17.86 2.87
C PRO A 158 20.82 -17.38 4.02
N VAL A 159 19.77 -18.13 4.28
CA VAL A 159 18.95 -17.99 5.47
C VAL A 159 19.82 -18.34 6.67
N VAL A 160 20.25 -17.36 7.45
CA VAL A 160 20.88 -17.60 8.74
C VAL A 160 19.77 -17.88 9.74
N ILE A 161 19.53 -19.16 10.02
CA ILE A 161 18.70 -19.58 11.14
C ILE A 161 19.60 -19.46 12.37
N LEU A 162 19.35 -18.45 13.22
CA LEU A 162 19.88 -18.42 14.58
C LEU A 162 18.98 -19.32 15.44
N LEU A 163 19.53 -20.44 15.91
CA LEU A 163 18.97 -21.29 16.95
C LEU A 163 19.15 -20.63 18.32
#